data_c891041588c52d92011be0e6f7a102a5
#
_entry.id   c891041588c52d92011be0e6f7a102a5
#
_cell.length_a   1.000
_cell.length_b   1.000
_cell.length_c   1.000
_cell.angle_alpha   90.00
_cell.angle_beta   90.00
_cell.angle_gamma   90.00
#
_symmetry.space_group_name_H-M   'P 1'
#
loop_
_entity.id
_entity.type
_entity.pdbx_description
1 polymer ?
#
loop_
_entity_poly.entity_id
_entity_poly.type
_entity_poly.pdbx_seq_one_letter_code
_entity_poly.pdbx_strand_id
1 'polypeptide(L)'
;MNRLSLQDRARIIGCLTEGMSMRATTRLVGCSINTVTKLLVDLGTACAIYQNDTLRNLPCKRVQVDEIWAFFCYSKQKNTPPNVRGLGKGDVYTWVAIDADTKLVPSWLVGTRDAEYSREFIADLATRLSSRVQLTSDGHKAYLRAVEDAFGSKVDYPYLPILDIQTLS
;
A
#
# COMPACT_ATOMS: atom_id res chain seq x y z
N MET A 1 -31.03 -10.48 -13.29
CA MET A 1 -30.02 -10.09 -12.26
C MET A 1 -29.85 -8.58 -12.33
N ASN A 2 -30.20 -7.88 -11.25
CA ASN A 2 -30.20 -6.40 -11.25
C ASN A 2 -28.76 -5.89 -11.21
N ARG A 3 -28.26 -5.42 -12.35
CA ARG A 3 -26.88 -4.90 -12.48
C ARG A 3 -26.93 -3.39 -12.28
N LEU A 4 -26.06 -2.85 -11.41
CA LEU A 4 -25.92 -1.41 -11.23
C LEU A 4 -25.70 -0.69 -12.58
N SER A 5 -26.34 0.45 -12.75
CA SER A 5 -26.08 1.33 -13.88
C SER A 5 -24.62 1.83 -13.85
N LEU A 6 -24.10 2.26 -14.98
CA LEU A 6 -22.78 2.88 -15.05
C LEU A 6 -22.70 4.13 -14.17
N GLN A 7 -23.79 4.90 -14.15
CA GLN A 7 -23.89 6.10 -13.35
C GLN A 7 -23.85 5.82 -11.85
N ASP A 8 -24.55 4.80 -11.36
CA ASP A 8 -24.51 4.41 -9.94
C ASP A 8 -23.13 3.91 -9.54
N ARG A 9 -22.46 3.15 -10.42
CA ARG A 9 -21.07 2.72 -10.18
C ARG A 9 -20.14 3.92 -10.06
N ALA A 10 -20.24 4.88 -10.99
CA ALA A 10 -19.43 6.10 -10.95
C ALA A 10 -19.68 6.91 -9.66
N ARG A 11 -20.94 7.02 -9.21
CA ARG A 11 -21.28 7.68 -7.94
C ARG A 11 -20.68 6.97 -6.73
N ILE A 12 -20.77 5.63 -6.66
CA ILE A 12 -20.16 4.85 -5.58
C ILE A 12 -18.64 5.07 -5.56
N ILE A 13 -17.99 4.98 -6.71
CA ILE A 13 -16.55 5.17 -6.84
C ILE A 13 -16.18 6.59 -6.40
N GLY A 14 -16.88 7.62 -6.88
CA GLY A 14 -16.67 9.00 -6.47
C GLY A 14 -16.77 9.21 -4.96
N CYS A 15 -17.79 8.64 -4.32
CA CYS A 15 -17.90 8.70 -2.86
C CYS A 15 -16.69 8.08 -2.15
N LEU A 16 -16.22 6.92 -2.61
CA LEU A 16 -15.09 6.21 -1.99
C LEU A 16 -13.77 6.94 -2.21
N THR A 17 -13.53 7.51 -3.37
CA THR A 17 -12.30 8.29 -3.67
C THR A 17 -12.24 9.61 -2.91
N GLU A 18 -13.40 10.18 -2.57
CA GLU A 18 -13.51 11.34 -1.67
C GLU A 18 -13.40 10.97 -0.17
N GLY A 19 -13.03 9.73 0.15
CA GLY A 19 -12.79 9.27 1.52
C GLY A 19 -14.06 8.96 2.31
N MET A 20 -15.22 8.86 1.66
CA MET A 20 -16.46 8.50 2.35
C MET A 20 -16.43 7.04 2.78
N SER A 21 -16.92 6.77 3.99
CA SER A 21 -17.06 5.39 4.45
C SER A 21 -18.03 4.59 3.58
N MET A 22 -17.81 3.28 3.45
CA MET A 22 -18.72 2.39 2.71
C MET A 22 -20.17 2.50 3.19
N ARG A 23 -20.40 2.64 4.51
CA ARG A 23 -21.75 2.83 5.08
C ARG A 23 -22.37 4.18 4.71
N ALA A 24 -21.59 5.25 4.64
CA ALA A 24 -22.08 6.55 4.16
C ALA A 24 -22.44 6.47 2.68
N THR A 25 -21.59 5.85 1.87
CA THR A 25 -21.83 5.61 0.43
C THR A 25 -23.12 4.83 0.20
N THR A 26 -23.41 3.76 0.97
CA THR A 26 -24.67 3.01 0.82
C THR A 26 -25.90 3.87 1.08
N ARG A 27 -25.86 4.76 2.08
CA ARG A 27 -26.97 5.66 2.38
C ARG A 27 -27.22 6.70 1.28
N LEU A 28 -26.11 7.23 0.70
CA LEU A 28 -26.20 8.24 -0.35
C LEU A 28 -26.68 7.70 -1.69
N VAL A 29 -26.24 6.49 -2.04
CA VAL A 29 -26.55 5.90 -3.35
C VAL A 29 -27.80 5.01 -3.30
N GLY A 30 -28.25 4.60 -2.11
CA GLY A 30 -29.43 3.75 -1.95
C GLY A 30 -29.15 2.28 -2.32
N CYS A 31 -27.92 1.79 -2.11
CA CYS A 31 -27.56 0.40 -2.43
C CYS A 31 -27.08 -0.37 -1.19
N SER A 32 -26.96 -1.69 -1.30
CA SER A 32 -26.51 -2.54 -0.18
C SER A 32 -24.99 -2.39 0.03
N ILE A 33 -24.53 -2.65 1.26
CA ILE A 33 -23.09 -2.67 1.59
C ILE A 33 -22.35 -3.74 0.77
N ASN A 34 -22.98 -4.89 0.54
CA ASN A 34 -22.40 -5.97 -0.27
C ASN A 34 -22.16 -5.52 -1.73
N THR A 35 -23.04 -4.67 -2.25
CA THR A 35 -22.91 -4.09 -3.59
C THR A 35 -21.70 -3.16 -3.66
N VAL A 36 -21.53 -2.30 -2.66
CA VAL A 36 -20.36 -1.40 -2.57
C VAL A 36 -19.07 -2.22 -2.41
N THR A 37 -19.06 -3.21 -1.51
CA THR A 37 -17.89 -4.08 -1.29
C THR A 37 -17.49 -4.83 -2.56
N LYS A 38 -18.47 -5.43 -3.24
CA LYS A 38 -18.19 -6.16 -4.49
C LYS A 38 -17.61 -5.22 -5.55
N LEU A 39 -18.22 -4.04 -5.75
CA LEU A 39 -17.72 -3.08 -6.72
C LEU A 39 -16.30 -2.60 -6.37
N LEU A 40 -16.00 -2.39 -5.09
CA LEU A 40 -14.67 -2.01 -4.63
C LEU A 40 -13.62 -3.08 -4.95
N VAL A 41 -13.94 -4.36 -4.72
CA VAL A 41 -13.05 -5.49 -5.05
C VAL A 41 -12.84 -5.59 -6.56
N ASP A 42 -13.93 -5.55 -7.35
CA ASP A 42 -13.88 -5.66 -8.82
C ASP A 42 -13.04 -4.49 -9.40
N LEU A 43 -13.24 -3.27 -8.89
CA LEU A 43 -12.48 -2.08 -9.31
C LEU A 43 -11.02 -2.16 -8.87
N GLY A 44 -10.76 -2.54 -7.62
CA GLY A 44 -9.39 -2.68 -7.11
C GLY A 44 -8.57 -3.67 -7.93
N THR A 45 -9.17 -4.79 -8.30
CA THR A 45 -8.54 -5.78 -9.18
C THR A 45 -8.22 -5.18 -10.56
N ALA A 46 -9.18 -4.49 -11.17
CA ALA A 46 -8.98 -3.85 -12.48
C ALA A 46 -7.90 -2.75 -12.41
N CYS A 47 -7.89 -1.95 -11.35
CA CYS A 47 -6.87 -0.92 -11.14
C CYS A 47 -5.47 -1.53 -10.92
N ALA A 48 -5.36 -2.63 -10.18
CA ALA A 48 -4.09 -3.32 -9.96
C ALA A 48 -3.50 -3.85 -11.28
N ILE A 49 -4.33 -4.46 -12.14
CA ILE A 49 -3.91 -4.90 -13.47
C ILE A 49 -3.46 -3.71 -14.30
N TYR A 50 -4.27 -2.65 -14.39
CA TYR A 50 -3.93 -1.45 -15.15
C TYR A 50 -2.62 -0.80 -14.66
N GLN A 51 -2.44 -0.69 -13.35
CA GLN A 51 -1.23 -0.16 -12.74
C GLN A 51 -0.02 -1.01 -13.11
N ASN A 52 -0.15 -2.34 -13.01
CA ASN A 52 0.93 -3.27 -13.35
C ASN A 52 1.38 -3.15 -14.81
N ASP A 53 0.44 -2.95 -15.72
CA ASP A 53 0.72 -2.88 -17.16
C ASP A 53 1.22 -1.49 -17.58
N THR A 54 0.75 -0.43 -16.92
CA THR A 54 0.97 0.95 -17.36
C THR A 54 2.12 1.63 -16.61
N LEU A 55 2.25 1.39 -15.28
CA LEU A 55 3.28 2.05 -14.48
C LEU A 55 4.61 1.30 -14.55
N ARG A 56 5.29 1.44 -15.70
CA ARG A 56 6.62 0.88 -16.00
C ARG A 56 7.53 1.95 -16.57
N ASN A 57 8.83 1.81 -16.40
CA ASN A 57 9.85 2.74 -16.88
C ASN A 57 9.62 4.18 -16.38
N LEU A 58 9.20 4.33 -15.13
CA LEU A 58 8.87 5.62 -14.54
C LEU A 58 10.16 6.41 -14.26
N PRO A 59 10.23 7.69 -14.65
CA PRO A 59 11.41 8.54 -14.46
C PRO A 59 11.39 9.22 -13.08
N CYS A 60 10.92 8.54 -12.03
CA CYS A 60 10.89 9.08 -10.68
C CYS A 60 12.32 9.33 -10.18
N LYS A 61 12.56 10.51 -9.62
CA LYS A 61 13.87 10.90 -9.08
C LYS A 61 13.94 10.71 -7.55
N ARG A 62 12.83 10.94 -6.86
CA ARG A 62 12.73 10.88 -5.41
C ARG A 62 11.50 10.07 -5.01
N VAL A 63 11.73 8.94 -4.38
CA VAL A 63 10.65 8.05 -3.93
C VAL A 63 10.72 7.91 -2.41
N GLN A 64 9.58 8.03 -1.77
CA GLN A 64 9.40 7.78 -0.34
C GLN A 64 8.66 6.46 -0.17
N VAL A 65 9.11 5.65 0.78
CA VAL A 65 8.46 4.37 1.12
C VAL A 65 8.11 4.36 2.60
N ASP A 66 6.92 3.86 2.90
CA ASP A 66 6.40 3.77 4.27
C ASP A 66 5.33 2.67 4.37
N GLU A 67 4.94 2.28 5.60
CA GLU A 67 3.87 1.33 5.85
C GLU A 67 2.69 1.97 6.57
N ILE A 68 1.51 1.83 5.99
CA ILE A 68 0.25 2.23 6.62
C ILE A 68 -0.28 1.05 7.43
N TRP A 69 -0.31 1.19 8.76
CA TRP A 69 -0.85 0.17 9.65
C TRP A 69 -2.37 0.11 9.58
N ALA A 70 -2.88 -1.11 9.57
CA ALA A 70 -4.30 -1.44 9.73
C ALA A 70 -4.42 -2.76 10.51
N PHE A 71 -5.63 -3.28 10.68
CA PHE A 71 -5.85 -4.60 11.28
C PHE A 71 -7.07 -5.30 10.69
N PHE A 72 -7.04 -6.62 10.73
CA PHE A 72 -8.18 -7.46 10.37
C PHE A 72 -8.59 -8.34 11.55
N CYS A 73 -9.84 -8.22 12.00
CA CYS A 73 -10.46 -8.89 13.14
C CYS A 73 -9.90 -8.49 14.51
N TYR A 74 -8.58 -8.39 14.68
CA TYR A 74 -7.93 -8.12 15.95
C TYR A 74 -6.93 -6.98 15.79
N SER A 75 -7.07 -5.91 16.57
CA SER A 75 -6.07 -4.85 16.64
C SER A 75 -4.92 -5.29 17.53
N LYS A 76 -3.68 -5.15 17.05
CA LYS A 76 -2.42 -5.55 17.65
C LYS A 76 -2.26 -7.08 17.75
N GLN A 77 -1.12 -7.56 17.34
CA GLN A 77 -0.78 -8.99 17.31
C GLN A 77 -0.97 -9.69 18.67
N LYS A 78 -0.72 -8.98 19.79
CA LYS A 78 -0.94 -9.52 21.15
C LYS A 78 -2.38 -9.92 21.45
N ASN A 79 -3.36 -9.28 20.79
CA ASN A 79 -4.79 -9.56 20.93
C ASN A 79 -5.28 -10.68 20.00
N THR A 80 -4.43 -11.11 19.06
CA THR A 80 -4.76 -12.17 18.12
C THR A 80 -4.58 -13.52 18.78
N PRO A 81 -5.64 -14.35 18.91
CA PRO A 81 -5.53 -15.68 19.50
C PRO A 81 -4.46 -16.52 18.79
N PRO A 82 -3.67 -17.33 19.53
CA PRO A 82 -2.58 -18.12 18.96
C PRO A 82 -2.98 -19.01 17.78
N ASN A 83 -4.16 -19.62 17.85
CA ASN A 83 -4.70 -20.54 16.84
C ASN A 83 -5.09 -19.86 15.50
N VAL A 84 -5.09 -18.54 15.44
CA VAL A 84 -5.43 -17.78 14.20
C VAL A 84 -4.32 -16.82 13.77
N ARG A 85 -3.21 -16.80 14.48
CA ARG A 85 -2.02 -16.04 14.07
C ARG A 85 -1.47 -16.59 12.76
N GLY A 86 -1.05 -15.70 11.87
CA GLY A 86 -0.56 -16.11 10.53
C GLY A 86 -1.64 -16.47 9.52
N LEU A 87 -2.92 -16.45 9.90
CA LEU A 87 -4.05 -16.70 9.00
C LEU A 87 -4.64 -15.38 8.43
N GLY A 88 -3.83 -14.36 8.25
CA GLY A 88 -4.26 -13.03 7.77
C GLY A 88 -5.10 -12.25 8.77
N LYS A 89 -5.12 -12.63 10.05
CA LYS A 89 -5.81 -11.93 11.14
C LYS A 89 -4.81 -11.23 12.05
N GLY A 90 -5.16 -10.05 12.53
CA GLY A 90 -4.31 -9.21 13.35
C GLY A 90 -3.82 -7.99 12.58
N ASP A 91 -2.59 -7.60 12.84
CA ASP A 91 -1.99 -6.44 12.18
C ASP A 91 -1.75 -6.70 10.69
N VAL A 92 -2.12 -5.73 9.87
CA VAL A 92 -1.95 -5.74 8.43
C VAL A 92 -1.34 -4.39 8.04
N TYR A 93 -0.37 -4.42 7.15
CA TYR A 93 0.32 -3.23 6.68
C TYR A 93 0.12 -3.07 5.17
N THR A 94 -0.11 -1.83 4.75
CA THR A 94 -0.04 -1.48 3.33
C THR A 94 1.29 -0.77 3.11
N TRP A 95 2.22 -1.44 2.46
CA TRP A 95 3.48 -0.90 1.99
C TRP A 95 3.20 0.01 0.81
N VAL A 96 3.70 1.22 0.83
CA VAL A 96 3.41 2.23 -0.21
C VAL A 96 4.69 2.92 -0.63
N ALA A 97 4.91 3.01 -1.93
CA ALA A 97 5.90 3.91 -2.52
C ALA A 97 5.19 5.10 -3.13
N ILE A 98 5.70 6.31 -2.89
CA ILE A 98 5.16 7.54 -3.47
C ILE A 98 6.28 8.35 -4.11
N ASP A 99 6.10 8.77 -5.35
CA ASP A 99 6.98 9.75 -5.97
C ASP A 99 6.77 11.12 -5.30
N ALA A 100 7.85 11.66 -4.71
CA ALA A 100 7.78 12.88 -3.93
C ALA A 100 7.37 14.11 -4.77
N ASP A 101 7.65 14.07 -6.07
CA ASP A 101 7.39 15.18 -6.97
C ASP A 101 5.96 15.16 -7.51
N THR A 102 5.53 14.05 -8.06
CA THR A 102 4.23 13.92 -8.74
C THR A 102 3.09 13.41 -7.84
N LYS A 103 3.45 12.84 -6.68
CA LYS A 103 2.53 12.12 -5.77
C LYS A 103 1.95 10.83 -6.36
N LEU A 104 2.50 10.37 -7.48
CA LEU A 104 2.15 9.06 -8.03
C LEU A 104 2.56 7.96 -7.05
N VAL A 105 1.72 6.94 -6.92
CA VAL A 105 2.01 5.71 -6.17
C VAL A 105 2.44 4.62 -7.16
N PRO A 106 3.73 4.44 -7.45
CA PRO A 106 4.20 3.47 -8.42
C PRO A 106 4.02 2.02 -7.97
N SER A 107 4.13 1.75 -6.67
CA SER A 107 4.00 0.40 -6.11
C SER A 107 3.34 0.41 -4.75
N TRP A 108 2.60 -0.65 -4.44
CA TRP A 108 2.02 -0.92 -3.14
C TRP A 108 1.87 -2.44 -2.93
N LEU A 109 1.90 -2.87 -1.67
CA LEU A 109 1.72 -4.27 -1.28
C LEU A 109 1.00 -4.34 0.06
N VAL A 110 0.06 -5.28 0.22
CA VAL A 110 -0.62 -5.52 1.49
C VAL A 110 -0.10 -6.80 2.10
N GLY A 111 0.40 -6.73 3.35
CA GLY A 111 0.95 -7.88 4.02
C GLY A 111 1.36 -7.63 5.46
N THR A 112 2.25 -8.48 5.97
CA THR A 112 2.86 -8.34 7.29
C THR A 112 4.07 -7.40 7.25
N ARG A 113 4.51 -6.89 8.42
CA ARG A 113 5.68 -6.01 8.53
C ARG A 113 6.93 -6.83 8.79
N ASP A 114 7.38 -7.56 7.79
CA ASP A 114 8.55 -8.42 7.87
C ASP A 114 9.49 -8.28 6.67
N ALA A 115 10.60 -9.01 6.70
CA ALA A 115 11.62 -8.93 5.67
C ALA A 115 11.20 -9.56 4.34
N GLU A 116 10.24 -10.47 4.32
CA GLU A 116 9.74 -11.12 3.10
C GLU A 116 8.91 -10.13 2.29
N TYR A 117 7.91 -9.50 2.92
CA TYR A 117 7.09 -8.46 2.28
C TYR A 117 7.91 -7.24 1.90
N SER A 118 8.91 -6.84 2.72
CA SER A 118 9.82 -5.76 2.35
C SER A 118 10.57 -6.06 1.05
N ARG A 119 11.11 -7.28 0.90
CA ARG A 119 11.82 -7.68 -0.32
C ARG A 119 10.92 -7.73 -1.54
N GLU A 120 9.71 -8.30 -1.41
CA GLU A 120 8.74 -8.37 -2.49
C GLU A 120 8.33 -6.96 -2.96
N PHE A 121 8.00 -6.08 -2.02
CA PHE A 121 7.60 -4.71 -2.29
C PHE A 121 8.71 -3.90 -2.99
N ILE A 122 9.93 -3.94 -2.46
CA ILE A 122 11.06 -3.18 -3.02
C ILE A 122 11.51 -3.77 -4.37
N ALA A 123 11.44 -5.09 -4.55
CA ALA A 123 11.72 -5.73 -5.83
C ALA A 123 10.70 -5.29 -6.91
N ASP A 124 9.40 -5.26 -6.59
CA ASP A 124 8.39 -4.76 -7.52
C ASP A 124 8.65 -3.29 -7.87
N LEU A 125 8.91 -2.43 -6.88
CA LEU A 125 9.25 -1.03 -7.09
C LEU A 125 10.44 -0.85 -8.04
N ALA A 126 11.51 -1.62 -7.83
CA ALA A 126 12.71 -1.55 -8.66
C ALA A 126 12.41 -1.87 -10.13
N THR A 127 11.49 -2.81 -10.42
CA THR A 127 11.09 -3.16 -11.79
C THR A 127 10.30 -2.05 -12.50
N ARG A 128 9.77 -1.09 -11.75
CA ARG A 128 8.91 -0.02 -12.29
C ARG A 128 9.67 1.25 -12.63
N LEU A 129 10.87 1.43 -12.08
CA LEU A 129 11.68 2.64 -12.24
C LEU A 129 12.70 2.49 -13.38
N SER A 130 12.86 3.56 -14.17
CA SER A 130 13.75 3.58 -15.33
C SER A 130 15.16 4.11 -15.05
N SER A 131 15.34 4.82 -13.94
CA SER A 131 16.58 5.57 -13.65
C SER A 131 17.02 5.40 -12.20
N ARG A 132 18.24 5.88 -11.91
CA ARG A 132 18.71 6.02 -10.54
C ARG A 132 17.77 6.90 -9.73
N VAL A 133 17.43 6.47 -8.52
CA VAL A 133 16.44 7.12 -7.66
C VAL A 133 17.04 7.41 -6.29
N GLN A 134 16.65 8.52 -5.69
CA GLN A 134 16.80 8.76 -4.26
C GLN A 134 15.61 8.13 -3.54
N LEU A 135 15.88 7.12 -2.71
CA LEU A 135 14.87 6.43 -1.92
C LEU A 135 14.95 6.87 -0.45
N THR A 136 13.82 7.17 0.17
CA THR A 136 13.75 7.56 1.58
C THR A 136 12.72 6.71 2.31
N SER A 137 13.04 6.25 3.53
CA SER A 137 12.13 5.53 4.42
C SER A 137 12.24 6.05 5.86
N ASP A 138 11.35 5.56 6.74
CA ASP A 138 11.37 5.81 8.19
C ASP A 138 12.53 5.14 8.94
N GLY A 139 13.44 4.45 8.26
CA GLY A 139 14.56 3.73 8.86
C GLY A 139 14.21 2.32 9.34
N HIS A 140 13.09 1.74 8.92
CA HIS A 140 12.77 0.34 9.22
C HIS A 140 13.86 -0.60 8.66
N LYS A 141 14.49 -1.39 9.53
CA LYS A 141 15.66 -2.22 9.20
C LYS A 141 15.44 -3.22 8.05
N ALA A 142 14.18 -3.64 7.83
CA ALA A 142 13.85 -4.55 6.74
C ALA A 142 14.15 -3.96 5.35
N TYR A 143 14.08 -2.62 5.20
CA TYR A 143 14.39 -1.96 3.94
C TYR A 143 15.86 -2.04 3.54
N LEU A 144 16.80 -2.01 4.48
CA LEU A 144 18.23 -1.97 4.19
C LEU A 144 18.65 -3.04 3.19
N ARG A 145 18.37 -4.30 3.54
CA ARG A 145 18.73 -5.44 2.71
C ARG A 145 17.89 -5.52 1.44
N ALA A 146 16.59 -5.23 1.53
CA ALA A 146 15.69 -5.25 0.39
C ALA A 146 16.12 -4.24 -0.69
N VAL A 147 16.53 -3.03 -0.28
CA VAL A 147 16.99 -1.96 -1.19
C VAL A 147 18.32 -2.33 -1.83
N GLU A 148 19.28 -2.85 -1.04
CA GLU A 148 20.57 -3.30 -1.55
C GLU A 148 20.42 -4.41 -2.60
N ASP A 149 19.60 -5.42 -2.29
CA ASP A 149 19.35 -6.58 -3.15
C ASP A 149 18.66 -6.19 -4.47
N ALA A 150 17.68 -5.25 -4.44
CA ALA A 150 16.87 -4.92 -5.59
C ALA A 150 17.46 -3.81 -6.49
N PHE A 151 18.10 -2.81 -5.90
CA PHE A 151 18.61 -1.64 -6.61
C PHE A 151 20.12 -1.64 -6.82
N GLY A 152 20.89 -2.27 -5.91
CA GLY A 152 22.34 -2.24 -5.94
C GLY A 152 22.87 -0.80 -6.02
N SER A 153 23.67 -0.51 -7.06
CA SER A 153 24.24 0.84 -7.29
C SER A 153 23.28 1.87 -7.91
N LYS A 154 22.03 1.47 -8.23
CA LYS A 154 21.04 2.35 -8.90
C LYS A 154 20.20 3.18 -7.92
N VAL A 155 20.55 3.21 -6.65
CA VAL A 155 19.82 3.94 -5.63
C VAL A 155 20.74 4.81 -4.79
N ASP A 156 20.27 6.01 -4.42
CA ASP A 156 20.79 6.80 -3.34
C ASP A 156 19.84 6.59 -2.15
N TYR A 157 20.27 5.74 -1.21
CA TYR A 157 19.48 5.41 -0.03
C TYR A 157 20.22 5.87 1.24
N PRO A 158 19.98 7.11 1.68
CA PRO A 158 20.55 7.59 2.94
C PRO A 158 19.80 6.89 4.09
N TYR A 159 20.48 5.99 4.76
CA TYR A 159 20.01 5.44 6.02
C TYR A 159 20.15 6.52 7.10
N LEU A 160 19.04 7.10 7.53
CA LEU A 160 18.99 7.91 8.75
C LEU A 160 18.63 6.95 9.89
N PRO A 161 19.58 6.56 10.77
CA PRO A 161 19.22 5.84 11.97
C PRO A 161 18.24 6.71 12.76
N ILE A 162 17.10 6.15 13.17
CA ILE A 162 16.23 6.83 14.14
C ILE A 162 17.08 7.02 15.39
N LEU A 163 17.46 8.27 15.67
CA LEU A 163 18.07 8.65 16.94
C LEU A 163 17.00 8.40 18.01
N ASP A 164 17.21 7.36 18.76
CA ASP A 164 16.37 7.00 19.92
C ASP A 164 16.55 8.13 20.95
N ILE A 165 15.60 9.08 20.97
CA ILE A 165 15.63 10.27 21.85
C ILE A 165 15.60 9.85 23.35
N GLN A 166 15.44 8.55 23.63
CA GLN A 166 15.42 8.02 25.00
C GLN A 166 16.83 7.85 25.63
N THR A 167 17.91 8.06 24.88
CA THR A 167 19.28 7.94 25.41
C THR A 167 19.91 9.28 25.82
N LEU A 168 19.16 10.37 25.82
CA LEU A 168 19.63 11.72 26.24
C LEU A 168 18.95 12.23 27.51
N SER A 169 18.54 11.35 28.43
CA SER A 169 18.09 11.72 29.79
C SER A 169 19.03 11.15 30.84
#